data_82f8fe1f810620e6695e37e095d60d30
#
_entry.id   82f8fe1f810620e6695e37e095d60d30
#
_cell.length_a   1.000
_cell.length_b   1.000
_cell.length_c   1.000
_cell.angle_alpha   90.00
_cell.angle_beta   90.00
_cell.angle_gamma   90.00
#
_symmetry.space_group_name_H-M   'P 1'
#
loop_
_entity.id
_entity.type
_entity.pdbx_description
1 polymer ?
#
loop_
_entity_poly.entity_id
_entity_poly.type
_entity_poly.pdbx_seq_one_letter_code
_entity_poly.pdbx_strand_id
1 'polypeptide(L)'
;MTERGRSALTREAALLTIGPSAMRWENGALTIIIEEGDTRLFVPWQRRVAGRVRVIPEALNRAAFALDAREQHIWHCLAPRARIEVEMESPTLSWQGKAYLDHNRGAEPLEAGFRTWHWSRAHLGQGALVCYEGERSDGSLFASALRFDRHGVPEPVELPPIAHLPRSRWRIARRTRSDIGVARVRRTWEDTPFYARSELASRFLGEDVVAVQESLDLVRFYSGLVQFMLPYRMPRRRG
;
A
#
# COMPACT_ATOMS: atom_id res chain seq x y z
N MET A 1 6.99 -10.02 -10.05
CA MET A 1 7.05 -8.65 -10.58
C MET A 1 7.84 -8.69 -11.88
N THR A 2 7.36 -8.02 -12.91
CA THR A 2 8.03 -7.88 -14.21
C THR A 2 8.53 -6.45 -14.34
N GLU A 3 9.77 -6.26 -14.73
CA GLU A 3 10.36 -4.96 -15.03
C GLU A 3 10.40 -4.79 -16.56
N ARG A 4 10.01 -3.62 -17.06
CA ARG A 4 9.97 -3.33 -18.49
C ARG A 4 10.70 -2.03 -18.78
N GLY A 5 11.30 -1.93 -19.97
CA GLY A 5 11.96 -0.71 -20.42
C GLY A 5 10.96 0.43 -20.66
N ARG A 6 11.49 1.64 -20.75
CA ARG A 6 10.70 2.88 -20.93
C ARG A 6 9.83 2.86 -22.19
N SER A 7 10.28 2.16 -23.25
CA SER A 7 9.53 1.98 -24.51
C SER A 7 8.23 1.21 -24.37
N ALA A 8 8.09 0.43 -23.29
CA ALA A 8 6.86 -0.31 -23.01
C ALA A 8 5.85 0.49 -22.16
N LEU A 9 6.15 1.75 -21.86
CA LEU A 9 5.32 2.63 -21.04
C LEU A 9 4.64 3.67 -21.94
N THR A 10 3.30 3.74 -21.86
CA THR A 10 2.50 4.85 -22.40
C THR A 10 1.66 5.43 -21.28
N ARG A 11 1.63 6.76 -21.17
CA ARG A 11 0.85 7.47 -20.17
C ARG A 11 0.05 8.60 -20.80
N GLU A 12 -1.25 8.55 -20.56
CA GLU A 12 -2.22 9.58 -20.92
C GLU A 12 -2.97 10.04 -19.65
N ALA A 13 -3.88 11.00 -19.78
CA ALA A 13 -4.61 11.56 -18.64
C ALA A 13 -5.42 10.52 -17.85
N ALA A 14 -6.00 9.54 -18.53
CA ALA A 14 -6.84 8.50 -17.93
C ALA A 14 -6.38 7.07 -18.22
N LEU A 15 -5.19 6.91 -18.82
CA LEU A 15 -4.66 5.62 -19.23
C LEU A 15 -3.17 5.51 -18.94
N LEU A 16 -2.78 4.43 -18.30
CA LEU A 16 -1.39 4.00 -18.16
C LEU A 16 -1.27 2.59 -18.71
N THR A 17 -0.38 2.37 -19.67
CA THR A 17 -0.04 1.03 -20.13
C THR A 17 1.41 0.70 -19.80
N ILE A 18 1.65 -0.54 -19.40
CA ILE A 18 3.00 -1.07 -19.17
C ILE A 18 3.07 -2.44 -19.81
N GLY A 19 3.62 -2.48 -21.03
CA GLY A 19 3.58 -3.68 -21.86
C GLY A 19 2.12 -4.10 -22.17
N PRO A 20 1.73 -5.36 -21.89
CA PRO A 20 0.36 -5.81 -22.15
C PRO A 20 -0.63 -5.46 -21.02
N SER A 21 -0.15 -4.97 -19.88
CA SER A 21 -1.00 -4.57 -18.74
C SER A 21 -1.39 -3.10 -18.85
N ALA A 22 -2.59 -2.77 -18.39
CA ALA A 22 -3.12 -1.41 -18.45
C ALA A 22 -3.88 -1.02 -17.19
N MET A 23 -3.88 0.26 -16.89
CA MET A 23 -4.68 0.87 -15.84
C MET A 23 -5.43 2.05 -16.44
N ARG A 24 -6.76 2.06 -16.33
CA ARG A 24 -7.63 3.04 -16.96
C ARG A 24 -8.64 3.59 -15.96
N TRP A 25 -8.80 4.89 -15.97
CA TRP A 25 -9.90 5.55 -15.26
C TRP A 25 -11.07 5.77 -16.23
N GLU A 26 -12.17 5.08 -15.98
CA GLU A 26 -13.37 5.17 -16.82
C GLU A 26 -14.64 4.93 -16.00
N ASN A 27 -15.73 5.62 -16.34
CA ASN A 27 -17.05 5.46 -15.70
C ASN A 27 -16.99 5.54 -14.16
N GLY A 28 -16.15 6.45 -13.62
CA GLY A 28 -16.01 6.63 -12.17
C GLY A 28 -15.27 5.50 -11.44
N ALA A 29 -14.61 4.59 -12.17
CA ALA A 29 -13.86 3.48 -11.62
C ALA A 29 -12.44 3.39 -12.20
N LEU A 30 -11.52 2.85 -11.42
CA LEU A 30 -10.21 2.43 -11.88
C LEU A 30 -10.27 0.98 -12.33
N THR A 31 -10.08 0.75 -13.63
CA THR A 31 -9.98 -0.61 -14.21
C THR A 31 -8.52 -0.94 -14.45
N ILE A 32 -8.07 -2.08 -13.94
CA ILE A 32 -6.71 -2.59 -14.10
C ILE A 32 -6.80 -3.90 -14.87
N ILE A 33 -6.20 -3.95 -16.05
CA ILE A 33 -6.03 -5.16 -16.84
C ILE A 33 -4.63 -5.68 -16.56
N ILE A 34 -4.56 -6.90 -16.11
CA ILE A 34 -3.31 -7.59 -15.80
C ILE A 34 -3.09 -8.67 -16.85
N GLU A 35 -1.96 -8.59 -17.55
CA GLU A 35 -1.51 -9.62 -18.48
C GLU A 35 0.01 -9.77 -18.32
N GLU A 36 0.39 -10.63 -17.37
CA GLU A 36 1.79 -10.84 -17.02
C GLU A 36 2.15 -12.32 -17.13
N GLY A 37 3.34 -12.61 -17.61
CA GLY A 37 3.88 -13.96 -17.70
C GLY A 37 5.32 -13.99 -17.19
N ASP A 38 5.69 -15.07 -16.53
CA ASP A 38 7.09 -15.35 -16.24
C ASP A 38 7.71 -16.06 -17.45
N THR A 39 8.59 -15.36 -18.16
CA THR A 39 9.29 -15.90 -19.37
C THR A 39 10.73 -16.31 -19.05
N ARG A 40 11.00 -16.72 -17.83
CA ARG A 40 12.32 -17.30 -17.51
C ARG A 40 12.53 -18.59 -18.32
N LEU A 41 13.56 -18.59 -19.14
CA LEU A 41 13.92 -19.68 -20.08
C LEU A 41 14.15 -21.05 -19.44
N PHE A 42 14.27 -21.12 -18.12
CA PHE A 42 14.62 -22.35 -17.38
C PHE A 42 13.58 -22.77 -16.33
N VAL A 43 12.39 -22.17 -16.32
CA VAL A 43 11.31 -22.58 -15.41
C VAL A 43 10.22 -23.26 -16.24
N PRO A 44 10.05 -24.59 -16.14
CA PRO A 44 9.11 -25.35 -16.97
C PRO A 44 7.64 -25.02 -16.72
N TRP A 45 7.31 -24.29 -15.67
CA TRP A 45 5.96 -23.78 -15.34
C TRP A 45 5.93 -22.25 -15.37
N GLN A 46 5.69 -21.72 -16.53
CA GLN A 46 5.39 -20.30 -16.68
C GLN A 46 4.07 -20.01 -15.95
N ARG A 47 4.13 -19.18 -14.90
CA ARG A 47 2.92 -18.71 -14.23
C ARG A 47 2.43 -17.45 -14.93
N ARG A 48 1.41 -17.62 -15.77
CA ARG A 48 0.65 -16.48 -16.28
C ARG A 48 -0.17 -15.90 -15.14
N VAL A 49 -0.19 -14.57 -15.04
CA VAL A 49 -1.10 -13.83 -14.17
C VAL A 49 -1.90 -12.92 -15.09
N ALA A 50 -3.18 -13.21 -15.24
CA ALA A 50 -4.04 -12.47 -16.14
C ALA A 50 -5.44 -12.30 -15.55
N GLY A 51 -6.04 -11.15 -15.82
CA GLY A 51 -7.38 -10.84 -15.36
C GLY A 51 -7.64 -9.35 -15.25
N ARG A 52 -8.76 -9.03 -14.61
CA ARG A 52 -9.24 -7.67 -14.42
C ARG A 52 -9.52 -7.38 -12.95
N VAL A 53 -9.12 -6.19 -12.54
CA VAL A 53 -9.49 -5.63 -11.24
C VAL A 53 -10.20 -4.29 -11.47
N ARG A 54 -11.34 -4.08 -10.85
CA ARG A 54 -12.04 -2.79 -10.83
C ARG A 54 -12.11 -2.26 -9.41
N VAL A 55 -11.67 -1.02 -9.22
CA VAL A 55 -11.80 -0.29 -7.96
C VAL A 55 -12.80 0.84 -8.17
N ILE A 56 -13.89 0.81 -7.42
CA ILE A 56 -15.02 1.71 -7.54
C ILE A 56 -15.06 2.56 -6.26
N PRO A 57 -14.54 3.79 -6.28
CA PRO A 57 -14.58 4.70 -5.13
C PRO A 57 -16.02 5.01 -4.69
N GLU A 58 -16.25 5.03 -3.38
CA GLU A 58 -17.49 5.59 -2.82
C GLU A 58 -17.44 7.13 -2.89
N ALA A 59 -16.25 7.70 -2.68
CA ALA A 59 -15.94 9.12 -2.85
C ALA A 59 -14.45 9.30 -3.16
N LEU A 60 -14.10 10.41 -3.81
CA LEU A 60 -12.72 10.79 -4.10
C LEU A 60 -12.29 11.96 -3.20
N ASN A 61 -11.15 11.81 -2.56
CA ASN A 61 -10.47 12.91 -1.88
C ASN A 61 -9.48 13.59 -2.83
N ARG A 62 -9.39 14.89 -2.76
CA ARG A 62 -8.46 15.72 -3.55
C ARG A 62 -7.28 16.27 -2.74
N ALA A 63 -7.35 16.18 -1.40
CA ALA A 63 -6.27 16.66 -0.56
C ALA A 63 -5.08 15.70 -0.59
N ALA A 64 -3.89 16.26 -0.67
CA ALA A 64 -2.62 15.54 -0.56
C ALA A 64 -1.86 16.05 0.67
N PHE A 65 -1.05 15.20 1.27
CA PHE A 65 -0.39 15.44 2.55
C PHE A 65 1.11 15.26 2.41
N ALA A 66 1.87 16.29 2.81
CA ALA A 66 3.31 16.20 2.89
C ALA A 66 3.71 15.32 4.09
N LEU A 67 4.62 14.38 3.88
CA LEU A 67 5.16 13.50 4.92
C LEU A 67 6.45 14.05 5.53
N ASP A 68 7.02 15.08 4.92
CA ASP A 68 8.22 15.79 5.38
C ASP A 68 8.09 17.30 5.12
N ALA A 69 8.87 18.10 5.86
CA ALA A 69 8.83 19.56 5.80
C ALA A 69 9.30 20.15 4.45
N ARG A 70 10.03 19.38 3.65
CA ARG A 70 10.51 19.80 2.32
C ARG A 70 9.56 19.39 1.19
N GLU A 71 8.42 18.74 1.54
CA GLU A 71 7.43 18.21 0.59
C GLU A 71 8.03 17.27 -0.47
N GLN A 72 9.14 16.60 -0.12
CA GLN A 72 9.78 15.64 -1.02
C GLN A 72 8.97 14.35 -1.16
N HIS A 73 8.14 14.04 -0.17
CA HIS A 73 7.27 12.87 -0.17
C HIS A 73 5.83 13.28 0.14
N ILE A 74 4.96 13.00 -0.80
CA ILE A 74 3.54 13.36 -0.74
C ILE A 74 2.70 12.10 -0.76
N TRP A 75 1.85 11.95 0.21
CA TRP A 75 0.81 10.94 0.26
C TRP A 75 -0.55 11.51 -0.14
N HIS A 76 -1.27 10.81 -0.98
CA HIS A 76 -2.60 11.17 -1.41
C HIS A 76 -3.54 9.96 -1.25
N CYS A 77 -4.40 10.00 -0.25
CA CYS A 77 -5.49 9.04 -0.08
C CYS A 77 -6.59 9.36 -1.11
N LEU A 78 -6.53 8.74 -2.28
CA LEU A 78 -7.45 9.01 -3.40
C LEU A 78 -8.87 8.56 -3.09
N ALA A 79 -9.04 7.35 -2.58
CA ALA A 79 -10.33 6.81 -2.17
C ALA A 79 -10.21 6.10 -0.82
N PRO A 80 -10.55 6.78 0.28
CA PRO A 80 -10.50 6.19 1.62
C PRO A 80 -11.46 5.00 1.76
N ARG A 81 -12.51 4.98 0.96
CA ARG A 81 -13.45 3.86 0.82
C ARG A 81 -13.73 3.60 -0.65
N ALA A 82 -13.69 2.34 -1.00
CA ALA A 82 -14.02 1.86 -2.33
C ALA A 82 -14.57 0.43 -2.25
N ARG A 83 -15.21 -0.01 -3.31
CA ARG A 83 -15.50 -1.40 -3.60
C ARG A 83 -14.49 -1.92 -4.61
N ILE A 84 -14.09 -3.18 -4.48
CA ILE A 84 -13.23 -3.86 -5.44
C ILE A 84 -13.96 -5.07 -6.02
N GLU A 85 -13.79 -5.27 -7.32
CA GLU A 85 -14.19 -6.46 -8.06
C GLU A 85 -12.95 -7.05 -8.72
N VAL A 86 -12.70 -8.32 -8.48
CA VAL A 86 -11.55 -9.05 -9.01
C VAL A 86 -12.03 -10.23 -9.83
N GLU A 87 -11.63 -10.29 -11.08
CA GLU A 87 -11.91 -11.38 -12.02
C GLU A 87 -10.61 -11.81 -12.68
N MET A 88 -10.01 -12.87 -12.17
CA MET A 88 -8.76 -13.42 -12.70
C MET A 88 -9.04 -14.63 -13.57
N GLU A 89 -8.40 -14.68 -14.73
CA GLU A 89 -8.37 -15.84 -15.62
C GLU A 89 -7.27 -16.82 -15.21
N SER A 90 -6.12 -16.27 -14.80
CA SER A 90 -4.98 -17.06 -14.37
C SER A 90 -4.28 -16.42 -13.15
N PRO A 91 -4.29 -17.08 -11.96
CA PRO A 91 -5.12 -18.24 -11.63
C PRO A 91 -6.61 -17.88 -11.68
N THR A 92 -7.48 -18.83 -11.97
CA THR A 92 -8.93 -18.60 -11.98
C THR A 92 -9.39 -18.25 -10.58
N LEU A 93 -9.86 -17.00 -10.40
CA LEU A 93 -10.29 -16.45 -9.12
C LEU A 93 -11.26 -15.30 -9.36
N SER A 94 -12.39 -15.29 -8.65
CA SER A 94 -13.34 -14.19 -8.67
C SER A 94 -13.83 -13.88 -7.27
N TRP A 95 -13.80 -12.60 -6.89
CA TRP A 95 -14.32 -12.11 -5.63
C TRP A 95 -14.56 -10.61 -5.67
N GLN A 96 -15.27 -10.11 -4.68
CA GLN A 96 -15.50 -8.68 -4.46
C GLN A 96 -15.36 -8.34 -2.97
N GLY A 97 -15.10 -7.09 -2.66
CA GLY A 97 -14.91 -6.66 -1.28
C GLY A 97 -14.72 -5.16 -1.11
N LYS A 98 -14.36 -4.78 0.11
CA LYS A 98 -13.98 -3.40 0.45
C LYS A 98 -12.56 -3.12 -0.01
N ALA A 99 -12.33 -1.92 -0.52
CA ALA A 99 -11.02 -1.46 -1.00
C ALA A 99 -10.67 -0.08 -0.46
N TYR A 100 -9.45 0.28 -0.72
CA TYR A 100 -8.83 1.55 -0.46
C TYR A 100 -7.87 1.85 -1.60
N LEU A 101 -7.77 3.12 -1.99
CA LEU A 101 -6.85 3.54 -3.05
C LEU A 101 -6.08 4.77 -2.58
N ASP A 102 -4.77 4.69 -2.63
CA ASP A 102 -3.89 5.81 -2.41
C ASP A 102 -2.78 5.89 -3.45
N HIS A 103 -2.05 6.98 -3.41
CA HIS A 103 -0.89 7.23 -4.23
C HIS A 103 0.18 7.94 -3.41
N ASN A 104 1.39 7.40 -3.44
CA ASN A 104 2.57 8.05 -2.91
C ASN A 104 3.45 8.52 -4.07
N ARG A 105 3.96 9.74 -3.97
CA ARG A 105 4.96 10.29 -4.88
C ARG A 105 6.09 10.93 -4.11
N GLY A 106 7.29 10.85 -4.64
CA GLY A 106 8.46 11.48 -4.07
C GLY A 106 9.39 12.04 -5.14
N ALA A 107 10.13 13.10 -4.82
CA ALA A 107 11.19 13.66 -5.65
C ALA A 107 12.55 12.98 -5.40
N GLU A 108 12.65 12.18 -4.34
CA GLU A 108 13.82 11.38 -3.98
C GLU A 108 13.41 9.95 -3.60
N PRO A 109 14.34 8.97 -3.57
CA PRO A 109 14.05 7.63 -3.11
C PRO A 109 13.56 7.63 -1.66
N LEU A 110 12.67 6.70 -1.33
CA LEU A 110 12.00 6.63 -0.04
C LEU A 110 12.99 6.48 1.13
N GLU A 111 14.01 5.67 0.94
CA GLU A 111 15.09 5.43 1.91
C GLU A 111 16.00 6.64 2.14
N ALA A 112 15.95 7.65 1.28
CA ALA A 112 16.63 8.92 1.52
C ALA A 112 15.88 9.79 2.52
N GLY A 113 14.54 9.72 2.51
CA GLY A 113 13.68 10.52 3.36
C GLY A 113 13.35 9.88 4.71
N PHE A 114 13.33 8.55 4.80
CA PHE A 114 12.83 7.85 5.98
C PHE A 114 13.70 6.68 6.40
N ARG A 115 13.71 6.41 7.73
CA ARG A 115 14.31 5.22 8.35
C ARG A 115 13.28 4.12 8.57
N THR A 116 12.10 4.50 9.09
CA THR A 116 10.98 3.61 9.32
C THR A 116 9.66 4.31 9.05
N TRP A 117 8.65 3.55 8.68
CA TRP A 117 7.29 4.02 8.78
C TRP A 117 6.31 2.92 9.20
N HIS A 118 5.20 3.37 9.74
CA HIS A 118 4.06 2.54 10.06
C HIS A 118 2.82 3.22 9.51
N TRP A 119 2.02 2.46 8.84
CA TRP A 119 0.77 2.91 8.28
C TRP A 119 -0.34 1.95 8.67
N SER A 120 -1.50 2.47 8.97
CA SER A 120 -2.68 1.66 9.21
C SER A 120 -3.94 2.37 8.78
N ARG A 121 -4.91 1.59 8.32
CA ARG A 121 -6.22 2.08 7.95
C ARG A 121 -7.33 1.14 8.38
N ALA A 122 -8.50 1.72 8.65
CA ALA A 122 -9.72 0.95 8.89
C ALA A 122 -10.91 1.64 8.23
N HIS A 123 -11.87 0.86 7.75
CA HIS A 123 -13.18 1.38 7.44
C HIS A 123 -13.99 1.46 8.72
N LEU A 124 -14.58 2.63 8.95
CA LEU A 124 -15.54 2.90 10.01
C LEU A 124 -16.97 2.73 9.48
N GLY A 125 -17.95 2.73 10.36
CA GLY A 125 -19.36 2.73 9.97
C GLY A 125 -19.69 3.89 9.02
N GLN A 126 -19.13 5.08 9.29
CA GLN A 126 -19.32 6.30 8.49
C GLN A 126 -17.97 6.90 8.06
N GLY A 127 -17.28 6.22 7.13
CA GLY A 127 -16.01 6.73 6.62
C GLY A 127 -14.83 5.78 6.80
N ALA A 128 -13.64 6.34 6.98
CA ALA A 128 -12.41 5.59 7.22
C ALA A 128 -11.47 6.38 8.12
N LEU A 129 -10.58 5.68 8.82
CA LEU A 129 -9.45 6.28 9.53
C LEU A 129 -8.16 5.80 8.90
N VAL A 130 -7.19 6.70 8.75
CA VAL A 130 -5.83 6.39 8.36
C VAL A 130 -4.87 7.00 9.37
N CYS A 131 -3.98 6.18 9.90
CA CYS A 131 -2.86 6.62 10.72
C CYS A 131 -1.57 6.41 9.95
N TYR A 132 -0.73 7.44 9.91
CA TYR A 132 0.55 7.44 9.21
C TYR A 132 1.62 8.01 10.15
N GLU A 133 2.67 7.25 10.43
CA GLU A 133 3.72 7.68 11.34
C GLU A 133 5.07 7.04 10.99
N GLY A 134 6.16 7.67 11.40
CA GLY A 134 7.48 7.14 11.16
C GLY A 134 8.60 8.00 11.70
N GLU A 135 9.82 7.56 11.40
CA GLU A 135 11.06 8.26 11.67
C GLU A 135 11.68 8.66 10.34
N ARG A 136 12.00 9.94 10.20
CA ARG A 136 12.71 10.48 9.05
C ARG A 136 14.22 10.18 9.15
N SER A 137 14.93 10.34 8.04
CA SER A 137 16.37 10.11 7.97
C SER A 137 17.18 11.01 8.91
N ASP A 138 16.68 12.20 9.24
CA ASP A 138 17.27 13.14 10.20
C ASP A 138 16.97 12.79 11.68
N GLY A 139 16.24 11.70 11.92
CA GLY A 139 15.82 11.25 13.26
C GLY A 139 14.55 11.91 13.79
N SER A 140 13.97 12.87 13.08
CA SER A 140 12.71 13.48 13.48
C SER A 140 11.54 12.50 13.31
N LEU A 141 10.55 12.59 14.20
CA LEU A 141 9.36 11.76 14.14
C LEU A 141 8.23 12.54 13.45
N PHE A 142 7.35 11.82 12.77
CA PHE A 142 6.09 12.34 12.30
C PHE A 142 4.96 11.37 12.65
N ALA A 143 3.79 11.92 12.90
CA ALA A 143 2.59 11.11 13.09
C ALA A 143 1.36 11.94 12.72
N SER A 144 0.41 11.31 12.07
CA SER A 144 -0.89 11.90 11.73
C SER A 144 -1.99 10.87 11.83
N ALA A 145 -3.19 11.29 12.21
CA ALA A 145 -4.40 10.51 12.12
C ALA A 145 -5.45 11.36 11.37
N LEU A 146 -5.98 10.81 10.29
CA LEU A 146 -6.97 11.46 9.44
C LEU A 146 -8.22 10.59 9.37
N ARG A 147 -9.33 11.15 9.83
CA ARG A 147 -10.65 10.61 9.57
C ARG A 147 -11.14 11.14 8.23
N PHE A 148 -11.62 10.27 7.39
CA PHE A 148 -12.32 10.62 6.15
C PHE A 148 -13.81 10.33 6.34
N ASP A 149 -14.64 11.30 6.08
CA ASP A 149 -16.09 11.13 6.12
C ASP A 149 -16.58 10.29 4.93
N ARG A 150 -17.91 10.10 4.84
CA ARG A 150 -18.52 9.36 3.71
C ARG A 150 -18.34 10.03 2.34
N HIS A 151 -18.01 11.32 2.30
CA HIS A 151 -17.74 12.09 1.08
C HIS A 151 -16.24 12.14 0.73
N GLY A 152 -15.39 11.49 1.52
CA GLY A 152 -13.94 11.47 1.34
C GLY A 152 -13.25 12.73 1.84
N VAL A 153 -13.95 13.59 2.61
CA VAL A 153 -13.35 14.79 3.17
C VAL A 153 -12.49 14.45 4.37
N PRO A 154 -11.19 14.82 4.37
CA PRO A 154 -10.28 14.54 5.48
C PRO A 154 -10.47 15.51 6.64
N GLU A 155 -10.42 14.99 7.84
CA GLU A 155 -10.43 15.73 9.11
C GLU A 155 -9.30 15.19 9.99
N PRO A 156 -8.37 16.03 10.47
CA PRO A 156 -7.40 15.61 11.48
C PRO A 156 -8.11 15.24 12.77
N VAL A 157 -7.70 14.12 13.36
CA VAL A 157 -8.20 13.68 14.65
C VAL A 157 -7.05 13.47 15.61
N GLU A 158 -7.35 13.43 16.92
CA GLU A 158 -6.35 13.10 17.92
C GLU A 158 -5.74 11.73 17.63
N LEU A 159 -4.40 11.65 17.77
CA LEU A 159 -3.66 10.42 17.57
C LEU A 159 -4.04 9.41 18.66
N PRO A 160 -4.63 8.26 18.31
CA PRO A 160 -4.88 7.22 19.30
C PRO A 160 -3.56 6.72 19.93
N PRO A 161 -3.60 6.14 21.12
CA PRO A 161 -2.44 5.52 21.77
C PRO A 161 -1.72 4.50 20.87
N ILE A 162 -0.40 4.38 21.05
CA ILE A 162 0.42 3.39 20.34
C ILE A 162 0.06 1.98 20.84
N ALA A 163 -0.18 1.08 19.91
CA ALA A 163 -0.34 -0.35 20.15
C ALA A 163 0.84 -1.10 19.52
N HIS A 164 1.69 -1.68 20.35
CA HIS A 164 2.79 -2.53 19.90
C HIS A 164 2.27 -3.90 19.48
N LEU A 165 2.79 -4.41 18.35
CA LEU A 165 2.43 -5.71 17.81
C LEU A 165 3.61 -6.69 17.92
N PRO A 166 3.36 -8.00 17.96
CA PRO A 166 4.43 -8.99 17.89
C PRO A 166 5.31 -8.75 16.66
N ARG A 167 6.63 -8.90 16.81
CA ARG A 167 7.55 -8.82 15.67
C ARG A 167 7.14 -9.83 14.59
N SER A 168 7.38 -9.50 13.32
CA SER A 168 7.17 -10.41 12.21
C SER A 168 8.17 -11.59 12.26
N ARG A 169 8.04 -12.60 11.38
CA ARG A 169 9.02 -13.70 11.26
C ARG A 169 10.42 -13.19 10.91
N TRP A 170 10.49 -12.17 10.04
CA TRP A 170 11.74 -11.45 9.74
C TRP A 170 12.13 -10.43 10.83
N ARG A 171 11.45 -10.48 11.99
CA ARG A 171 11.73 -9.61 13.14
C ARG A 171 11.56 -8.12 12.86
N ILE A 172 10.72 -7.75 11.88
CA ILE A 172 10.31 -6.36 11.70
C ILE A 172 9.53 -5.91 12.93
N ALA A 173 9.93 -4.76 13.48
CA ALA A 173 9.17 -4.12 14.54
C ALA A 173 7.86 -3.59 13.96
N ARG A 174 6.73 -3.99 14.55
CA ARG A 174 5.40 -3.59 14.10
C ARG A 174 4.69 -2.82 15.18
N ARG A 175 4.03 -1.75 14.78
CA ARG A 175 3.12 -1.01 15.66
C ARG A 175 1.96 -0.45 14.85
N THR A 176 0.91 -0.06 15.55
CA THR A 176 -0.25 0.63 15.03
C THR A 176 -0.76 1.60 16.08
N ARG A 177 -1.90 2.20 15.84
CA ARG A 177 -2.65 2.98 16.80
C ARG A 177 -3.93 2.25 17.18
N SER A 178 -4.46 2.52 18.37
CA SER A 178 -5.73 1.97 18.85
C SER A 178 -6.21 2.79 20.04
N ASP A 179 -7.51 3.06 20.13
CA ASP A 179 -8.11 3.83 21.22
C ASP A 179 -7.76 3.30 22.61
N ILE A 180 -7.57 1.99 22.73
CA ILE A 180 -7.24 1.32 23.99
C ILE A 180 -5.76 0.92 24.10
N GLY A 181 -4.90 1.40 23.18
CA GLY A 181 -3.47 1.06 23.15
C GLY A 181 -3.16 -0.42 22.86
N VAL A 182 -4.15 -1.21 22.47
CA VAL A 182 -4.03 -2.65 22.18
C VAL A 182 -4.63 -2.97 20.82
N ALA A 183 -3.92 -3.76 20.01
CA ALA A 183 -4.41 -4.34 18.79
C ALA A 183 -3.88 -5.77 18.64
N ARG A 184 -4.60 -6.63 17.93
CA ARG A 184 -4.23 -8.03 17.75
C ARG A 184 -4.06 -8.36 16.26
N VAL A 185 -2.92 -8.97 15.91
CA VAL A 185 -2.69 -9.50 14.57
C VAL A 185 -3.62 -10.70 14.34
N ARG A 186 -4.51 -10.59 13.35
CA ARG A 186 -5.37 -11.68 12.89
C ARG A 186 -4.64 -12.53 11.86
N ARG A 187 -3.97 -11.86 10.91
CA ARG A 187 -3.22 -12.50 9.84
C ARG A 187 -2.07 -11.61 9.39
N THR A 188 -0.94 -12.21 9.05
CA THR A 188 0.15 -11.53 8.34
C THR A 188 0.10 -11.99 6.88
N TRP A 189 -0.10 -11.06 5.95
CA TRP A 189 -0.19 -11.34 4.53
C TRP A 189 1.18 -11.32 3.86
N GLU A 190 2.01 -10.35 4.27
CA GLU A 190 3.38 -10.21 3.76
C GLU A 190 4.35 -10.08 4.92
N ASP A 191 5.48 -10.76 4.79
CA ASP A 191 6.58 -10.72 5.75
C ASP A 191 7.88 -10.91 4.99
N THR A 192 8.64 -9.83 4.87
CA THR A 192 9.90 -9.75 4.14
C THR A 192 11.00 -9.22 5.07
N PRO A 193 12.26 -9.24 4.68
CA PRO A 193 13.35 -8.74 5.51
C PRO A 193 13.21 -7.28 5.96
N PHE A 194 12.41 -6.48 5.26
CA PHE A 194 12.26 -5.03 5.50
C PHE A 194 10.80 -4.54 5.58
N TYR A 195 9.82 -5.40 5.31
CA TYR A 195 8.41 -5.01 5.23
C TYR A 195 7.50 -6.10 5.79
N ALA A 196 6.49 -5.69 6.53
CA ALA A 196 5.43 -6.57 6.99
C ALA A 196 4.06 -5.90 6.81
N ARG A 197 3.08 -6.68 6.32
CA ARG A 197 1.69 -6.27 6.13
C ARG A 197 0.75 -7.23 6.83
N SER A 198 -0.18 -6.68 7.60
CA SER A 198 -1.01 -7.47 8.49
C SER A 198 -2.46 -7.00 8.50
N GLU A 199 -3.36 -7.93 8.77
CA GLU A 199 -4.72 -7.67 9.19
C GLU A 199 -4.78 -7.67 10.72
N LEU A 200 -5.43 -6.68 11.28
CA LEU A 200 -5.56 -6.49 12.72
C LEU A 200 -7.02 -6.45 13.14
N ALA A 201 -7.28 -6.93 14.37
CA ALA A 201 -8.41 -6.47 15.16
C ALA A 201 -7.94 -5.30 16.01
N SER A 202 -8.62 -4.17 15.93
CA SER A 202 -8.27 -2.91 16.62
C SER A 202 -9.54 -2.14 16.96
N ARG A 203 -9.38 -1.03 17.68
CA ARG A 203 -10.47 -0.11 18.01
C ARG A 203 -10.07 1.30 17.61
N PHE A 204 -10.91 1.96 16.84
CA PHE A 204 -10.71 3.32 16.37
C PHE A 204 -11.98 4.14 16.51
N LEU A 205 -11.87 5.33 17.11
CA LEU A 205 -12.97 6.28 17.30
C LEU A 205 -14.22 5.61 17.89
N GLY A 206 -14.00 4.75 18.90
CA GLY A 206 -15.05 4.01 19.60
C GLY A 206 -15.58 2.76 18.87
N GLU A 207 -15.14 2.47 17.65
CA GLU A 207 -15.58 1.32 16.86
C GLU A 207 -14.58 0.17 16.89
N ASP A 208 -15.04 -1.06 17.06
CA ASP A 208 -14.22 -2.25 16.82
C ASP A 208 -14.12 -2.53 15.33
N VAL A 209 -12.91 -2.61 14.84
CA VAL A 209 -12.62 -2.63 13.39
C VAL A 209 -11.65 -3.73 13.01
N VAL A 210 -11.73 -4.10 11.74
CA VAL A 210 -10.66 -4.83 11.05
C VAL A 210 -9.82 -3.80 10.30
N ALA A 211 -8.55 -3.69 10.70
CA ALA A 211 -7.60 -2.74 10.12
C ALA A 211 -6.56 -3.45 9.27
N VAL A 212 -6.06 -2.75 8.25
CA VAL A 212 -4.84 -3.12 7.53
C VAL A 212 -3.70 -2.30 8.12
N GLN A 213 -2.57 -2.94 8.35
CA GLN A 213 -1.39 -2.33 8.93
C GLN A 213 -0.14 -2.72 8.14
N GLU A 214 0.75 -1.75 7.95
CA GLU A 214 2.05 -1.91 7.31
C GLU A 214 3.16 -1.36 8.19
N SER A 215 4.29 -2.05 8.21
CA SER A 215 5.53 -1.58 8.83
C SER A 215 6.68 -1.79 7.88
N LEU A 216 7.47 -0.74 7.69
CA LEU A 216 8.59 -0.70 6.79
C LEU A 216 9.86 -0.28 7.55
N ASP A 217 10.93 -1.02 7.37
CA ASP A 217 12.28 -0.75 7.89
C ASP A 217 13.20 -0.47 6.70
N LEU A 218 13.40 0.82 6.41
CA LEU A 218 14.18 1.28 5.27
C LEU A 218 15.69 1.17 5.51
N VAL A 219 16.12 1.15 6.76
CA VAL A 219 17.52 0.86 7.09
C VAL A 219 17.88 -0.56 6.66
N ARG A 220 16.99 -1.52 6.93
CA ARG A 220 17.15 -2.89 6.45
C ARG A 220 17.00 -3.01 4.93
N PHE A 221 16.04 -2.27 4.34
CA PHE A 221 15.88 -2.23 2.89
C PHE A 221 17.17 -1.88 2.18
N TYR A 222 17.90 -0.88 2.70
CA TYR A 222 19.16 -0.42 2.12
C TYR A 222 20.36 -1.33 2.44
N SER A 223 20.19 -2.34 3.28
CA SER A 223 21.28 -3.26 3.61
C SER A 223 21.74 -4.08 2.38
N GLY A 224 23.05 -4.32 2.26
CA GLY A 224 23.63 -5.04 1.13
C GLY A 224 23.00 -6.43 0.91
N LEU A 225 22.65 -7.14 1.99
CA LEU A 225 21.97 -8.44 1.91
C LEU A 225 20.59 -8.34 1.25
N VAL A 226 19.79 -7.35 1.66
CA VAL A 226 18.44 -7.15 1.08
C VAL A 226 18.55 -6.73 -0.38
N GLN A 227 19.43 -5.78 -0.69
CA GLN A 227 19.69 -5.33 -2.06
C GLN A 227 20.14 -6.49 -2.97
N PHE A 228 20.99 -7.36 -2.46
CA PHE A 228 21.42 -8.58 -3.18
C PHE A 228 20.24 -9.55 -3.44
N MET A 229 19.29 -9.68 -2.52
CA MET A 229 18.15 -10.58 -2.66
C MET A 229 17.05 -10.05 -3.58
N LEU A 230 16.92 -8.74 -3.76
CA LEU A 230 15.85 -8.12 -4.56
C LEU A 230 15.76 -8.65 -6.01
N PRO A 231 16.87 -8.80 -6.77
CA PRO A 231 16.83 -9.29 -8.14
C PRO A 231 16.28 -10.71 -8.29
N TYR A 232 16.42 -11.55 -7.26
CA TYR A 232 15.92 -12.92 -7.30
C TYR A 232 14.40 -13.00 -7.14
N ARG A 233 13.81 -12.02 -6.46
CA ARG A 233 12.34 -11.90 -6.35
C ARG A 233 11.73 -11.00 -7.42
N MET A 234 12.54 -10.12 -8.01
CA MET A 234 12.12 -9.16 -9.03
C MET A 234 13.01 -9.32 -10.27
N PRO A 235 12.79 -10.36 -11.09
CA PRO A 235 13.60 -10.56 -12.28
C PRO A 235 13.43 -9.39 -13.25
N ARG A 236 14.55 -8.79 -13.62
CA ARG A 236 14.62 -7.69 -14.57
C ARG A 236 14.61 -8.24 -15.99
N ARG A 237 13.72 -7.73 -16.82
CA ARG A 237 13.82 -7.91 -18.27
C ARG A 237 14.62 -6.75 -18.83
N ARG A 238 15.72 -7.06 -19.48
CA ARG A 238 16.36 -6.09 -20.39
C ARG A 238 15.43 -5.97 -21.59
N GLY A 239 14.92 -4.74 -21.84
CA GLY A 239 14.21 -4.39 -23.06
C GLY A 239 15.16 -4.36 -24.27
#